data_84b2450a24bf206b7ba1f5980c014a3c
#
_entry.id   84b2450a24bf206b7ba1f5980c014a3c
#
_cell.length_a   1.000
_cell.length_b   1.000
_cell.length_c   1.000
_cell.angle_alpha   90.00
_cell.angle_beta   90.00
_cell.angle_gamma   90.00
#
_symmetry.space_group_name_H-M   'P 1'
#
loop_
_entity.id
_entity.type
_entity.pdbx_description
1 polymer ?
#
loop_
_entity_poly.entity_id
_entity_poly.type
_entity_poly.pdbx_seq_one_letter_code
_entity_poly.pdbx_strand_id
1 'polypeptide(L)'
;VIRYLLLTAGLLCAALPTLSAQEALFPARPIGFVSDFADVLAPEAEARMQRLIETVQAGSQGEIAIVTLRDIGAREAGDIALQIGRAWGVGARASIGDRTRNAGIVVLLIPKETASDGSGQIYIAVGQGAEGFITDAIAGDIRREATPLLAQGAYGDGLALITARLSERFAAEFGFALDSTLVPPKRRARRNTIPPGVIILAIFILISLINSGRGGRGGRGGRGGLIIPFPMGGGGFGGGGFGGGGFGGFGGGGGFSGGGSGGRF
;
A
#
# COMPACT_ATOMS: atom_id res chain seq x y z
N VAL A 1 44.54 45.59 -28.04
CA VAL A 1 44.09 44.19 -28.25
C VAL A 1 44.06 43.43 -26.91
N ILE A 2 45.09 43.52 -26.04
CA ILE A 2 45.19 42.79 -24.77
C ILE A 2 44.13 43.27 -23.73
N ARG A 3 43.73 44.56 -23.73
CA ARG A 3 42.71 45.10 -22.82
C ARG A 3 41.29 44.58 -23.08
N TYR A 4 40.98 44.24 -24.32
CA TYR A 4 39.66 43.68 -24.69
C TYR A 4 39.57 42.18 -24.41
N LEU A 5 40.70 41.46 -24.44
CA LEU A 5 40.76 40.04 -24.09
C LEU A 5 40.51 39.78 -22.61
N LEU A 6 40.93 40.70 -21.73
CA LEU A 6 40.68 40.59 -20.27
C LEU A 6 39.24 40.91 -19.87
N LEU A 7 38.54 41.74 -20.65
CA LEU A 7 37.14 42.10 -20.41
C LEU A 7 36.17 40.98 -20.83
N THR A 8 36.53 40.20 -21.87
CA THR A 8 35.71 39.06 -22.32
C THR A 8 35.87 37.80 -21.46
N ALA A 9 37.03 37.63 -20.80
CA ALA A 9 37.24 36.51 -19.85
C ALA A 9 36.46 36.69 -18.53
N GLY A 10 36.22 37.98 -18.09
CA GLY A 10 35.46 38.28 -16.87
C GLY A 10 33.94 38.06 -17.02
N LEU A 11 33.41 38.13 -18.27
CA LEU A 11 31.95 38.00 -18.48
C LEU A 11 31.50 36.56 -18.64
N LEU A 12 32.43 35.64 -18.88
CA LEU A 12 32.09 34.18 -19.05
C LEU A 12 32.00 33.43 -17.71
N CYS A 13 32.43 34.04 -16.61
CA CYS A 13 32.42 33.40 -15.28
C CYS A 13 31.13 33.63 -14.48
N ALA A 14 30.16 34.40 -14.98
CA ALA A 14 28.94 34.78 -14.24
C ALA A 14 27.70 33.91 -14.49
N ALA A 15 27.80 32.84 -15.27
CA ALA A 15 26.68 31.94 -15.59
C ALA A 15 26.97 30.51 -15.16
N LEU A 16 27.45 30.32 -13.92
CA LEU A 16 27.31 28.99 -13.30
C LEU A 16 25.84 28.84 -12.89
N PRO A 17 25.10 27.88 -13.48
CA PRO A 17 23.77 27.59 -12.96
C PRO A 17 23.97 27.18 -11.51
N THR A 18 23.32 27.92 -10.60
CA THR A 18 23.12 27.44 -9.24
C THR A 18 22.38 26.12 -9.38
N LEU A 19 23.07 24.98 -9.20
CA LEU A 19 22.41 23.72 -8.96
C LEU A 19 21.53 23.95 -7.74
N SER A 20 20.24 24.17 -7.96
CA SER A 20 19.26 24.09 -6.89
C SER A 20 19.41 22.68 -6.33
N ALA A 21 20.01 22.56 -5.14
CA ALA A 21 19.98 21.32 -4.39
C ALA A 21 18.48 21.01 -4.23
N GLN A 22 18.01 20.04 -4.98
CA GLN A 22 16.65 19.57 -4.87
C GLN A 22 16.54 19.01 -3.47
N GLU A 23 15.82 19.71 -2.62
CA GLU A 23 15.65 19.35 -1.21
C GLU A 23 15.18 17.89 -1.15
N ALA A 24 16.01 17.05 -0.54
CA ALA A 24 15.74 15.63 -0.51
C ALA A 24 14.44 15.41 0.27
N LEU A 25 13.43 14.88 -0.38
CA LEU A 25 12.08 14.69 0.14
C LEU A 25 12.02 13.79 1.36
N PHE A 26 13.02 12.93 1.52
CA PHE A 26 13.19 12.03 2.66
C PHE A 26 14.68 11.88 2.95
N PRO A 27 15.07 11.54 4.20
CA PRO A 27 16.46 11.32 4.56
C PRO A 27 17.12 10.22 3.74
N ALA A 28 18.39 10.43 3.37
CA ALA A 28 19.14 9.49 2.55
C ALA A 28 19.37 8.12 3.22
N ARG A 29 19.22 8.05 4.54
CA ARG A 29 19.41 6.81 5.32
C ARG A 29 18.29 6.64 6.33
N PRO A 30 17.84 5.39 6.59
CA PRO A 30 16.93 5.08 7.68
C PRO A 30 17.61 5.30 9.03
N ILE A 31 16.81 5.54 10.08
CA ILE A 31 17.25 5.52 11.48
C ILE A 31 17.27 4.06 11.99
N GLY A 32 16.34 3.25 11.51
CA GLY A 32 16.13 1.85 11.84
C GLY A 32 15.04 1.25 10.97
N PHE A 33 14.51 0.09 11.32
CA PHE A 33 13.33 -0.47 10.66
C PHE A 33 12.11 0.41 10.84
N VAL A 34 12.02 1.13 11.97
CA VAL A 34 11.06 2.20 12.20
C VAL A 34 11.81 3.52 12.16
N SER A 35 11.43 4.39 11.23
CA SER A 35 12.03 5.70 10.98
C SER A 35 10.96 6.79 11.09
N ASP A 36 10.75 7.29 12.30
CA ASP A 36 9.75 8.32 12.60
C ASP A 36 10.31 9.73 12.40
N PHE A 37 10.22 10.25 11.17
CA PHE A 37 10.64 11.63 10.86
C PHE A 37 9.53 12.67 11.09
N ALA A 38 8.30 12.21 11.31
CA ALA A 38 7.19 13.10 11.66
C ALA A 38 7.06 13.34 13.16
N ASP A 39 7.75 12.53 13.99
CA ASP A 39 7.70 12.59 15.45
C ASP A 39 6.27 12.40 16.00
N VAL A 40 5.60 11.33 15.52
CA VAL A 40 4.20 11.02 15.85
C VAL A 40 4.03 9.66 16.53
N LEU A 41 5.11 8.93 16.76
CA LEU A 41 5.07 7.61 17.36
C LEU A 41 5.53 7.66 18.82
N ALA A 42 4.81 6.96 19.69
CA ALA A 42 5.28 6.72 21.04
C ALA A 42 6.40 5.67 21.04
N PRO A 43 7.44 5.81 21.89
CA PRO A 43 8.56 4.87 21.94
C PRO A 43 8.16 3.40 22.14
N GLU A 44 7.07 3.15 22.86
CA GLU A 44 6.53 1.80 23.09
C GLU A 44 5.97 1.18 21.81
N ALA A 45 5.34 1.99 20.94
CA ALA A 45 4.84 1.55 19.65
C ALA A 45 5.99 1.25 18.70
N GLU A 46 7.01 2.11 18.64
CA GLU A 46 8.23 1.87 17.88
C GLU A 46 8.91 0.58 18.30
N ALA A 47 9.16 0.41 19.60
CA ALA A 47 9.82 -0.79 20.15
C ALA A 47 9.03 -2.08 19.86
N ARG A 48 7.68 -2.02 19.84
CA ARG A 48 6.82 -3.16 19.48
C ARG A 48 6.98 -3.52 18.02
N MET A 49 6.90 -2.53 17.13
CA MET A 49 7.08 -2.72 15.69
C MET A 49 8.49 -3.24 15.37
N GLN A 50 9.50 -2.66 15.99
CA GLN A 50 10.90 -3.06 15.83
C GLN A 50 11.08 -4.57 16.14
N ARG A 51 10.58 -5.06 17.28
CA ARG A 51 10.66 -6.49 17.64
C ARG A 51 9.96 -7.42 16.65
N LEU A 52 8.80 -7.02 16.13
CA LEU A 52 8.09 -7.78 15.10
C LEU A 52 8.92 -7.87 13.81
N ILE A 53 9.49 -6.75 13.38
CA ILE A 53 10.29 -6.68 12.15
C ILE A 53 11.57 -7.46 12.28
N GLU A 54 12.26 -7.40 13.43
CA GLU A 54 13.43 -8.22 13.73
C GLU A 54 13.12 -9.72 13.67
N THR A 55 11.94 -10.14 14.18
CA THR A 55 11.48 -11.52 14.07
C THR A 55 11.25 -11.93 12.61
N VAL A 56 10.66 -11.03 11.80
CA VAL A 56 10.48 -11.26 10.36
C VAL A 56 11.83 -11.41 9.67
N GLN A 57 12.77 -10.51 9.94
CA GLN A 57 14.09 -10.55 9.34
C GLN A 57 14.84 -11.84 9.70
N ALA A 58 14.81 -12.24 10.98
CA ALA A 58 15.45 -13.46 11.44
C ALA A 58 14.84 -14.74 10.82
N GLY A 59 13.51 -14.76 10.63
CA GLY A 59 12.78 -15.92 10.12
C GLY A 59 12.71 -16.03 8.59
N SER A 60 12.83 -14.91 7.86
CA SER A 60 12.62 -14.88 6.41
C SER A 60 13.69 -14.15 5.62
N GLN A 61 14.63 -13.45 6.29
CA GLN A 61 15.52 -12.46 5.68
C GLN A 61 14.77 -11.34 4.93
N GLY A 62 13.46 -11.29 5.03
CA GLY A 62 12.62 -10.20 4.53
C GLY A 62 12.74 -8.96 5.42
N GLU A 63 12.40 -7.80 4.88
CA GLU A 63 12.52 -6.53 5.59
C GLU A 63 11.23 -5.73 5.49
N ILE A 64 10.84 -5.11 6.59
CA ILE A 64 9.73 -4.16 6.64
C ILE A 64 10.30 -2.84 7.14
N ALA A 65 10.17 -1.77 6.35
CA ALA A 65 10.52 -0.42 6.74
C ALA A 65 9.24 0.37 7.03
N ILE A 66 9.12 0.88 8.25
CA ILE A 66 8.06 1.79 8.66
C ILE A 66 8.63 3.20 8.62
N VAL A 67 8.01 4.09 7.86
CA VAL A 67 8.48 5.45 7.63
C VAL A 67 7.34 6.43 7.87
N THR A 68 7.58 7.44 8.67
CA THR A 68 6.69 8.59 8.75
C THR A 68 7.38 9.81 8.16
N LEU A 69 6.69 10.61 7.38
CA LEU A 69 7.16 11.90 6.87
C LEU A 69 6.14 12.98 7.22
N ARG A 70 6.61 14.20 7.51
CA ARG A 70 5.72 15.31 7.88
C ARG A 70 4.82 15.73 6.74
N ASP A 71 5.38 15.83 5.54
CA ASP A 71 4.67 16.24 4.32
C ASP A 71 5.42 15.73 3.09
N ILE A 72 4.72 15.56 2.01
CA ILE A 72 5.27 15.19 0.69
C ILE A 72 4.87 16.18 -0.41
N GLY A 73 4.20 17.27 -0.03
CA GLY A 73 3.66 18.25 -0.96
C GLY A 73 2.65 17.63 -1.93
N ALA A 74 2.70 18.05 -3.18
CA ALA A 74 1.79 17.57 -4.23
C ALA A 74 2.18 16.20 -4.84
N ARG A 75 3.07 15.45 -4.20
CA ARG A 75 3.54 14.15 -4.72
C ARG A 75 2.65 13.01 -4.26
N GLU A 76 2.66 11.90 -5.00
CA GLU A 76 1.94 10.69 -4.62
C GLU A 76 2.74 9.87 -3.59
N ALA A 77 2.07 9.45 -2.51
CA ALA A 77 2.70 8.66 -1.45
C ALA A 77 3.29 7.34 -1.96
N GLY A 78 2.68 6.76 -3.01
CA GLY A 78 3.19 5.56 -3.66
C GLY A 78 4.57 5.75 -4.27
N ASP A 79 4.75 6.83 -5.03
CA ASP A 79 6.03 7.14 -5.67
C ASP A 79 7.14 7.37 -4.65
N ILE A 80 6.81 8.05 -3.54
CA ILE A 80 7.76 8.27 -2.46
C ILE A 80 8.13 6.98 -1.75
N ALA A 81 7.16 6.13 -1.44
CA ALA A 81 7.41 4.83 -0.81
C ALA A 81 8.31 3.94 -1.69
N LEU A 82 8.07 3.92 -3.01
CA LEU A 82 8.93 3.21 -3.97
C LEU A 82 10.34 3.78 -4.02
N GLN A 83 10.49 5.10 -4.02
CA GLN A 83 11.79 5.77 -4.00
C GLN A 83 12.55 5.43 -2.71
N ILE A 84 11.89 5.47 -1.54
CA ILE A 84 12.46 5.06 -0.25
C ILE A 84 12.94 3.61 -0.32
N GLY A 85 12.09 2.69 -0.77
CA GLY A 85 12.42 1.27 -0.86
C GLY A 85 13.65 1.00 -1.73
N ARG A 86 13.78 1.70 -2.84
CA ARG A 86 14.93 1.61 -3.74
C ARG A 86 16.18 2.28 -3.17
N ALA A 87 16.04 3.49 -2.63
CA ALA A 87 17.17 4.26 -2.10
C ALA A 87 17.79 3.61 -0.85
N TRP A 88 16.95 3.06 0.03
CA TRP A 88 17.40 2.38 1.24
C TRP A 88 17.74 0.91 1.00
N GLY A 89 17.37 0.36 -0.16
CA GLY A 89 17.62 -1.03 -0.51
C GLY A 89 16.81 -2.01 0.33
N VAL A 90 15.56 -1.68 0.66
CA VAL A 90 14.69 -2.51 1.51
C VAL A 90 14.42 -3.86 0.83
N GLY A 91 14.66 -4.94 1.56
CA GLY A 91 14.56 -6.32 1.10
C GLY A 91 15.92 -7.01 0.96
N ALA A 92 15.92 -8.34 1.06
CA ALA A 92 17.14 -9.14 1.05
C ALA A 92 17.83 -9.16 -0.30
N ARG A 93 19.17 -9.11 -0.27
CA ARG A 93 20.01 -9.50 -1.41
C ARG A 93 20.12 -11.02 -1.42
N ALA A 94 19.61 -11.65 -2.44
CA ALA A 94 19.76 -13.09 -2.63
C ALA A 94 19.92 -13.43 -4.12
N SER A 95 20.29 -14.67 -4.42
CA SER A 95 20.45 -15.15 -5.78
C SER A 95 19.13 -15.13 -6.54
N ILE A 96 19.19 -15.10 -7.88
CA ILE A 96 18.01 -15.21 -8.72
C ILE A 96 17.32 -16.55 -8.46
N GLY A 97 16.01 -16.52 -8.17
CA GLY A 97 15.22 -17.70 -7.82
C GLY A 97 15.12 -17.97 -6.31
N ASP A 98 15.86 -17.25 -5.49
CA ASP A 98 15.71 -17.34 -4.04
C ASP A 98 14.42 -16.63 -3.59
N ARG A 99 13.64 -17.29 -2.74
CA ARG A 99 12.35 -16.77 -2.21
C ARG A 99 12.54 -15.53 -1.33
N THR A 100 13.73 -15.35 -0.76
CA THR A 100 14.03 -14.22 0.12
C THR A 100 14.42 -12.97 -0.65
N ARG A 101 14.77 -13.11 -1.94
CA ARG A 101 15.23 -12.01 -2.77
C ARG A 101 14.15 -10.94 -2.95
N ASN A 102 14.50 -9.69 -2.63
CA ASN A 102 13.61 -8.53 -2.74
C ASN A 102 12.30 -8.66 -1.91
N ALA A 103 12.29 -9.51 -0.87
CA ALA A 103 11.16 -9.62 0.04
C ALA A 103 11.14 -8.41 1.01
N GLY A 104 10.90 -7.22 0.46
CA GLY A 104 10.87 -5.95 1.18
C GLY A 104 9.49 -5.31 1.16
N ILE A 105 9.15 -4.60 2.23
CA ILE A 105 7.93 -3.79 2.35
C ILE A 105 8.31 -2.42 2.86
N VAL A 106 7.72 -1.36 2.28
CA VAL A 106 7.79 -0.01 2.83
C VAL A 106 6.37 0.44 3.20
N VAL A 107 6.18 0.80 4.45
CA VAL A 107 4.94 1.42 4.94
C VAL A 107 5.22 2.89 5.17
N LEU A 108 4.64 3.75 4.36
CA LEU A 108 4.79 5.20 4.45
C LEU A 108 3.52 5.83 5.01
N LEU A 109 3.67 6.59 6.09
CA LEU A 109 2.61 7.39 6.71
C LEU A 109 2.93 8.88 6.60
N ILE A 110 1.95 9.66 6.18
CA ILE A 110 1.94 11.12 6.30
C ILE A 110 0.79 11.47 7.25
N PRO A 111 1.09 12.06 8.44
CA PRO A 111 0.05 12.45 9.38
C PRO A 111 -0.79 13.61 8.84
N LYS A 112 -2.08 13.62 9.12
CA LYS A 112 -3.00 14.68 8.64
C LYS A 112 -2.68 16.06 9.23
N GLU A 113 -2.11 16.09 10.45
CA GLU A 113 -1.78 17.32 11.17
C GLU A 113 -0.60 18.07 10.55
N THR A 114 0.27 17.36 9.83
CA THR A 114 1.49 17.94 9.23
C THR A 114 1.40 18.05 7.72
N ALA A 115 0.46 17.32 7.10
CA ALA A 115 0.25 17.36 5.65
C ALA A 115 -0.24 18.74 5.19
N SER A 116 0.35 19.28 4.14
CA SER A 116 0.03 20.60 3.60
C SER A 116 -1.42 20.72 3.09
N ASP A 117 -2.01 19.61 2.67
CA ASP A 117 -3.41 19.52 2.22
C ASP A 117 -4.39 19.11 3.36
N GLY A 118 -3.89 18.92 4.59
CA GLY A 118 -4.67 18.50 5.75
C GLY A 118 -5.22 17.07 5.66
N SER A 119 -4.80 16.27 4.69
CA SER A 119 -5.23 14.88 4.53
C SER A 119 -4.10 13.91 4.91
N GLY A 120 -4.37 13.02 5.86
CA GLY A 120 -3.45 11.95 6.18
C GLY A 120 -3.37 10.93 5.04
N GLN A 121 -2.17 10.40 4.81
CA GLN A 121 -1.94 9.41 3.76
C GLN A 121 -1.20 8.20 4.32
N ILE A 122 -1.55 7.02 3.86
CA ILE A 122 -0.87 5.77 4.15
C ILE A 122 -0.64 4.99 2.85
N TYR A 123 0.56 4.48 2.66
CA TYR A 123 0.89 3.62 1.54
C TYR A 123 1.72 2.42 1.99
N ILE A 124 1.37 1.24 1.49
CA ILE A 124 2.12 -0.01 1.68
C ILE A 124 2.70 -0.38 0.32
N ALA A 125 3.98 -0.15 0.11
CA ALA A 125 4.68 -0.56 -1.09
C ALA A 125 5.24 -1.96 -0.91
N VAL A 126 5.01 -2.84 -1.88
CA VAL A 126 5.40 -4.25 -1.84
C VAL A 126 6.55 -4.47 -2.82
N GLY A 127 7.65 -5.05 -2.33
CA GLY A 127 8.78 -5.45 -3.15
C GLY A 127 8.49 -6.73 -3.93
N GLN A 128 9.14 -6.88 -5.08
CA GLN A 128 8.91 -7.98 -6.03
C GLN A 128 8.93 -9.38 -5.39
N GLY A 129 9.81 -9.60 -4.41
CA GLY A 129 9.90 -10.89 -3.72
C GLY A 129 8.75 -11.17 -2.76
N ALA A 130 8.00 -10.15 -2.35
CA ALA A 130 6.86 -10.27 -1.46
C ALA A 130 5.49 -10.29 -2.19
N GLU A 131 5.43 -9.89 -3.47
CA GLU A 131 4.18 -9.80 -4.23
C GLU A 131 3.42 -11.14 -4.34
N GLY A 132 4.14 -12.27 -4.28
CA GLY A 132 3.54 -13.61 -4.34
C GLY A 132 2.66 -13.96 -3.14
N PHE A 133 2.94 -13.40 -1.96
CA PHE A 133 2.20 -13.68 -0.72
C PHE A 133 1.59 -12.43 -0.06
N ILE A 134 2.01 -11.23 -0.48
CA ILE A 134 1.40 -9.95 -0.11
C ILE A 134 1.02 -9.24 -1.41
N THR A 135 -0.14 -9.60 -1.95
CA THR A 135 -0.69 -8.94 -3.14
C THR A 135 -1.26 -7.56 -2.80
N ASP A 136 -1.51 -6.73 -3.81
CA ASP A 136 -2.16 -5.43 -3.66
C ASP A 136 -3.51 -5.52 -2.93
N ALA A 137 -4.27 -6.60 -3.17
CA ALA A 137 -5.53 -6.86 -2.48
C ALA A 137 -5.32 -7.08 -0.97
N ILE A 138 -4.30 -7.86 -0.59
CA ILE A 138 -3.93 -8.12 0.79
C ILE A 138 -3.41 -6.85 1.46
N ALA A 139 -2.53 -6.10 0.79
CA ALA A 139 -2.05 -4.81 1.27
C ALA A 139 -3.21 -3.83 1.48
N GLY A 140 -4.19 -3.83 0.56
CA GLY A 140 -5.41 -3.07 0.66
C GLY A 140 -6.31 -3.46 1.84
N ASP A 141 -6.45 -4.75 2.13
CA ASP A 141 -7.20 -5.24 3.30
C ASP A 141 -6.53 -4.81 4.61
N ILE A 142 -5.21 -4.97 4.71
CA ILE A 142 -4.42 -4.56 5.87
C ILE A 142 -4.57 -3.06 6.10
N ARG A 143 -4.41 -2.26 5.05
CA ARG A 143 -4.60 -0.81 5.12
C ARG A 143 -6.00 -0.44 5.61
N ARG A 144 -7.04 -1.04 5.04
CA ARG A 144 -8.44 -0.78 5.44
C ARG A 144 -8.71 -1.15 6.90
N GLU A 145 -8.10 -2.22 7.42
CA GLU A 145 -8.21 -2.60 8.83
C GLU A 145 -7.63 -1.53 9.77
N ALA A 146 -6.52 -0.88 9.37
CA ALA A 146 -5.84 0.15 10.16
C ALA A 146 -6.41 1.56 9.97
N THR A 147 -7.08 1.86 8.85
CA THR A 147 -7.59 3.19 8.52
C THR A 147 -8.41 3.85 9.65
N PRO A 148 -9.31 3.15 10.37
CA PRO A 148 -10.05 3.77 11.47
C PRO A 148 -9.18 4.28 12.63
N LEU A 149 -8.05 3.63 12.90
CA LEU A 149 -7.08 4.07 13.92
C LEU A 149 -6.31 5.29 13.41
N LEU A 150 -5.84 5.24 12.17
CA LEU A 150 -5.10 6.34 11.54
C LEU A 150 -5.97 7.60 11.45
N ALA A 151 -7.23 7.48 11.07
CA ALA A 151 -8.18 8.59 10.99
C ALA A 151 -8.44 9.27 12.35
N GLN A 152 -8.30 8.53 13.46
CA GLN A 152 -8.40 9.04 14.83
C GLN A 152 -7.09 9.66 15.35
N GLY A 153 -6.00 9.66 14.54
CA GLY A 153 -4.67 10.10 14.97
C GLY A 153 -3.92 9.07 15.83
N ALA A 154 -4.45 7.84 15.98
CA ALA A 154 -3.79 6.74 16.69
C ALA A 154 -2.74 6.07 15.78
N TYR A 155 -1.73 6.85 15.35
CA TYR A 155 -0.75 6.43 14.34
C TYR A 155 0.08 5.23 14.79
N GLY A 156 0.55 5.24 16.04
CA GLY A 156 1.31 4.14 16.62
C GLY A 156 0.53 2.81 16.61
N ASP A 157 -0.75 2.82 17.00
CA ASP A 157 -1.60 1.63 16.98
C ASP A 157 -1.93 1.18 15.56
N GLY A 158 -2.18 2.14 14.66
CA GLY A 158 -2.46 1.86 13.25
C GLY A 158 -1.27 1.21 12.55
N LEU A 159 -0.06 1.76 12.72
CA LEU A 159 1.16 1.21 12.14
C LEU A 159 1.57 -0.12 12.80
N ALA A 160 1.39 -0.26 14.12
CA ALA A 160 1.63 -1.55 14.81
C ALA A 160 0.68 -2.65 14.30
N LEU A 161 -0.59 -2.31 14.01
CA LEU A 161 -1.53 -3.25 13.40
C LEU A 161 -1.09 -3.65 11.99
N ILE A 162 -0.70 -2.69 11.14
CA ILE A 162 -0.18 -2.97 9.79
C ILE A 162 1.05 -3.87 9.89
N THR A 163 2.02 -3.52 10.74
CA THR A 163 3.24 -4.30 10.94
C THR A 163 2.93 -5.73 11.37
N ALA A 164 2.02 -5.92 12.32
CA ALA A 164 1.62 -7.24 12.78
C ALA A 164 0.97 -8.08 11.66
N ARG A 165 0.09 -7.48 10.85
CA ARG A 165 -0.55 -8.18 9.72
C ARG A 165 0.44 -8.56 8.63
N LEU A 166 1.38 -7.68 8.31
CA LEU A 166 2.47 -7.98 7.38
C LEU A 166 3.35 -9.11 7.93
N SER A 167 3.74 -9.04 9.21
CA SER A 167 4.53 -10.09 9.88
C SER A 167 3.82 -11.44 9.86
N GLU A 168 2.49 -11.50 10.08
CA GLU A 168 1.71 -12.74 9.95
C GLU A 168 1.81 -13.35 8.55
N ARG A 169 1.90 -12.53 7.49
CA ARG A 169 2.06 -13.01 6.11
C ARG A 169 3.45 -13.60 5.88
N PHE A 170 4.48 -12.93 6.36
CA PHE A 170 5.84 -13.46 6.32
C PHE A 170 5.94 -14.78 7.11
N ALA A 171 5.40 -14.82 8.32
CA ALA A 171 5.42 -16.04 9.15
C ALA A 171 4.72 -17.22 8.49
N ALA A 172 3.56 -16.98 7.84
CA ALA A 172 2.81 -18.00 7.12
C ALA A 172 3.58 -18.50 5.87
N GLU A 173 4.25 -17.60 5.13
CA GLU A 173 4.98 -17.94 3.91
C GLU A 173 6.29 -18.68 4.19
N PHE A 174 7.04 -18.24 5.23
CA PHE A 174 8.37 -18.77 5.54
C PHE A 174 8.39 -19.80 6.68
N GLY A 175 7.25 -20.02 7.36
CA GLY A 175 7.09 -21.10 8.35
C GLY A 175 7.74 -20.83 9.71
N PHE A 176 7.81 -19.58 10.17
CA PHE A 176 8.30 -19.24 11.50
C PHE A 176 7.18 -18.76 12.44
N ALA A 177 7.42 -18.78 13.76
CA ALA A 177 6.46 -18.36 14.76
C ALA A 177 6.65 -16.88 15.12
N LEU A 178 5.53 -16.18 15.33
CA LEU A 178 5.52 -14.84 15.91
C LEU A 178 5.15 -14.90 17.39
N ASP A 179 5.67 -13.94 18.17
CA ASP A 179 5.21 -13.73 19.53
C ASP A 179 3.75 -13.23 19.51
N SER A 180 2.83 -14.08 19.99
CA SER A 180 1.40 -13.79 20.02
C SER A 180 1.03 -12.57 20.89
N THR A 181 1.91 -12.17 21.82
CA THR A 181 1.69 -10.99 22.66
C THR A 181 1.87 -9.67 21.90
N LEU A 182 2.66 -9.71 20.80
CA LEU A 182 2.91 -8.56 19.94
C LEU A 182 1.87 -8.40 18.82
N VAL A 183 1.11 -9.45 18.54
CA VAL A 183 0.14 -9.48 17.44
C VAL A 183 -1.26 -9.18 17.96
N PRO A 184 -1.89 -8.05 17.58
CA PRO A 184 -3.26 -7.76 17.99
C PRO A 184 -4.25 -8.81 17.44
N PRO A 185 -5.26 -9.21 18.22
CA PRO A 185 -6.26 -10.15 17.75
C PRO A 185 -6.98 -9.59 16.51
N LYS A 186 -7.23 -10.45 15.52
CA LYS A 186 -8.01 -10.05 14.33
C LYS A 186 -9.41 -9.62 14.77
N ARG A 187 -9.72 -8.36 14.56
CA ARG A 187 -11.10 -7.91 14.66
C ARG A 187 -11.90 -8.69 13.64
N ARG A 188 -12.76 -9.61 14.08
CA ARG A 188 -13.73 -10.24 13.19
C ARG A 188 -14.52 -9.10 12.57
N ALA A 189 -14.31 -8.86 11.28
CA ALA A 189 -15.14 -7.93 10.54
C ALA A 189 -16.58 -8.37 10.81
N ARG A 190 -17.37 -7.50 11.45
CA ARG A 190 -18.80 -7.72 11.62
C ARG A 190 -19.34 -7.74 10.19
N ARG A 191 -19.40 -8.94 9.59
CA ARG A 191 -20.14 -9.12 8.35
C ARG A 191 -21.55 -8.66 8.67
N ASN A 192 -21.89 -7.47 8.22
CA ASN A 192 -23.30 -7.09 8.07
C ASN A 192 -23.85 -7.97 6.95
N THR A 193 -23.97 -9.24 7.24
CA THR A 193 -24.76 -10.16 6.43
C THR A 193 -26.20 -9.74 6.67
N ILE A 194 -26.77 -9.04 5.70
CA ILE A 194 -28.21 -8.83 5.64
C ILE A 194 -28.79 -10.23 5.73
N PRO A 195 -29.60 -10.56 6.76
CA PRO A 195 -30.15 -11.89 6.88
C PRO A 195 -30.83 -12.28 5.58
N PRO A 196 -30.64 -13.50 5.08
CA PRO A 196 -31.25 -13.94 3.81
C PRO A 196 -32.76 -13.67 3.76
N GLY A 197 -33.43 -13.75 4.91
CA GLY A 197 -34.84 -13.41 5.04
C GLY A 197 -35.19 -11.95 4.71
N VAL A 198 -34.28 -10.99 4.99
CA VAL A 198 -34.50 -9.58 4.63
C VAL A 198 -34.37 -9.37 3.13
N ILE A 199 -33.45 -10.09 2.47
CA ILE A 199 -33.32 -10.07 1.00
C ILE A 199 -34.56 -10.66 0.37
N ILE A 200 -35.03 -11.81 0.83
CA ILE A 200 -36.24 -12.47 0.34
C ILE A 200 -37.46 -11.56 0.55
N LEU A 201 -37.59 -10.95 1.73
CA LEU A 201 -38.67 -10.00 2.01
C LEU A 201 -38.63 -8.80 1.08
N ALA A 202 -37.45 -8.22 0.85
CA ALA A 202 -37.29 -7.07 -0.08
C ALA A 202 -37.67 -7.45 -1.51
N ILE A 203 -37.28 -8.64 -1.99
CA ILE A 203 -37.66 -9.18 -3.29
C ILE A 203 -39.18 -9.39 -3.36
N PHE A 204 -39.78 -9.96 -2.30
CA PHE A 204 -41.23 -10.19 -2.23
C PHE A 204 -42.01 -8.87 -2.26
N ILE A 205 -41.57 -7.85 -1.52
CA ILE A 205 -42.17 -6.50 -1.53
C ILE A 205 -42.04 -5.89 -2.95
N LEU A 206 -40.87 -6.01 -3.58
CA LEU A 206 -40.64 -5.47 -4.92
C LEU A 206 -41.57 -6.13 -5.96
N ILE A 207 -41.70 -7.48 -5.91
CA ILE A 207 -42.61 -8.23 -6.80
C ILE A 207 -44.06 -7.83 -6.53
N SER A 208 -44.47 -7.67 -5.25
CA SER A 208 -45.81 -7.25 -4.86
C SER A 208 -46.14 -5.84 -5.37
N LEU A 209 -45.22 -4.88 -5.30
CA LEU A 209 -45.37 -3.52 -5.84
C LEU A 209 -45.50 -3.53 -7.36
N ILE A 210 -44.71 -4.32 -8.06
CA ILE A 210 -44.78 -4.46 -9.52
C ILE A 210 -46.11 -5.09 -9.94
N ASN A 211 -46.61 -6.04 -9.15
CA ASN A 211 -47.87 -6.74 -9.44
C ASN A 211 -49.12 -5.91 -9.04
N SER A 212 -49.00 -5.04 -8.03
CA SER A 212 -50.09 -4.14 -7.60
C SER A 212 -50.39 -3.02 -8.62
N GLY A 213 -49.38 -2.67 -9.47
CA GLY A 213 -49.60 -1.69 -10.56
C GLY A 213 -50.35 -2.23 -11.77
N ARG A 214 -50.74 -3.50 -11.77
CA ARG A 214 -51.45 -4.15 -12.92
C ARG A 214 -52.87 -4.55 -12.58
N GLY A 215 -53.52 -3.86 -11.70
CA GLY A 215 -54.95 -4.00 -11.43
C GLY A 215 -55.80 -3.22 -12.46
N GLY A 216 -56.09 -3.83 -13.60
CA GLY A 216 -56.98 -3.20 -14.59
C GLY A 216 -57.23 -4.06 -15.83
N ARG A 217 -58.30 -4.86 -15.79
CA ARG A 217 -59.13 -5.31 -16.93
C ARG A 217 -58.67 -6.49 -17.77
N GLY A 218 -59.26 -7.61 -17.49
CA GLY A 218 -59.86 -8.62 -18.40
C GLY A 218 -59.10 -9.07 -19.63
N GLY A 219 -58.86 -10.40 -19.73
CA GLY A 219 -58.46 -11.00 -20.99
C GLY A 219 -57.74 -12.32 -20.85
N ARG A 220 -58.47 -13.36 -20.90
CA ARG A 220 -58.30 -14.75 -21.33
C ARG A 220 -57.03 -15.08 -22.11
N GLY A 221 -56.28 -16.09 -21.63
CA GLY A 221 -55.53 -17.02 -22.46
C GLY A 221 -54.09 -16.63 -22.81
N GLY A 222 -53.17 -17.50 -22.45
CA GLY A 222 -51.81 -17.45 -23.00
C GLY A 222 -50.78 -18.19 -22.13
N ARG A 223 -50.60 -19.49 -22.36
CA ARG A 223 -49.42 -20.24 -21.96
C ARG A 223 -48.22 -19.59 -22.65
N GLY A 224 -47.34 -19.01 -21.89
CA GLY A 224 -46.07 -18.51 -22.37
C GLY A 224 -44.98 -18.80 -21.32
N GLY A 225 -44.18 -19.81 -21.56
CA GLY A 225 -43.03 -20.14 -20.73
C GLY A 225 -42.03 -19.02 -20.74
N LEU A 226 -41.63 -18.60 -19.57
CA LEU A 226 -40.58 -17.60 -19.38
C LEU A 226 -39.22 -18.31 -19.51
N ILE A 227 -38.66 -18.26 -20.70
CA ILE A 227 -37.26 -18.62 -20.94
C ILE A 227 -36.42 -17.41 -20.51
N ILE A 228 -35.70 -17.52 -19.41
CA ILE A 228 -34.71 -16.55 -19.00
C ILE A 228 -33.40 -16.92 -19.71
N PRO A 229 -32.92 -16.13 -20.66
CA PRO A 229 -31.58 -16.34 -21.19
C PRO A 229 -30.57 -15.81 -20.17
N PHE A 230 -29.78 -16.70 -19.60
CA PHE A 230 -28.55 -16.32 -18.91
C PHE A 230 -27.50 -15.94 -19.96
N PRO A 231 -26.98 -14.71 -19.96
CA PRO A 231 -25.80 -14.43 -20.75
C PRO A 231 -24.59 -15.02 -20.05
N MET A 232 -24.13 -16.14 -20.53
CA MET A 232 -22.80 -16.68 -20.24
C MET A 232 -21.79 -15.85 -21.01
N GLY A 233 -21.35 -14.74 -20.43
CA GLY A 233 -20.26 -13.91 -20.94
C GLY A 233 -18.93 -14.41 -20.40
N GLY A 234 -18.28 -15.31 -21.13
CA GLY A 234 -16.87 -15.63 -20.95
C GLY A 234 -16.04 -14.45 -21.44
N GLY A 235 -15.53 -13.63 -20.53
CA GLY A 235 -14.52 -12.63 -20.79
C GLY A 235 -13.14 -13.21 -20.54
N GLY A 236 -12.46 -13.69 -21.59
CA GLY A 236 -11.07 -14.03 -21.55
C GLY A 236 -10.25 -12.75 -21.39
N PHE A 237 -9.54 -12.60 -20.28
CA PHE A 237 -8.52 -11.58 -20.13
C PHE A 237 -7.25 -12.07 -20.83
N GLY A 238 -6.98 -11.49 -22.00
CA GLY A 238 -5.74 -11.66 -22.73
C GLY A 238 -4.60 -11.05 -21.93
N GLY A 239 -3.64 -11.87 -21.55
CA GLY A 239 -2.37 -11.45 -20.97
C GLY A 239 -1.56 -10.68 -21.99
N GLY A 240 -1.44 -9.36 -21.81
CA GLY A 240 -0.45 -8.54 -22.48
C GLY A 240 0.86 -8.64 -21.71
N GLY A 241 1.80 -9.47 -22.18
CA GLY A 241 3.16 -9.48 -21.69
C GLY A 241 3.89 -8.24 -22.17
N PHE A 242 4.16 -7.32 -21.23
CA PHE A 242 5.16 -6.28 -21.45
C PHE A 242 6.51 -6.81 -21.00
N GLY A 243 7.37 -7.13 -21.98
CA GLY A 243 8.77 -7.36 -21.75
C GLY A 243 9.43 -6.08 -21.25
N GLY A 244 9.60 -5.97 -19.94
CA GLY A 244 10.37 -4.92 -19.29
C GLY A 244 11.83 -5.31 -19.23
N GLY A 245 12.70 -4.57 -19.92
CA GLY A 245 14.15 -4.67 -19.81
C GLY A 245 14.57 -4.50 -18.35
N GLY A 246 15.37 -5.47 -17.86
CA GLY A 246 15.89 -5.51 -16.51
C GLY A 246 16.76 -4.30 -16.21
N PHE A 247 16.28 -3.42 -15.34
CA PHE A 247 17.14 -2.47 -14.63
C PHE A 247 17.88 -3.23 -13.55
N GLY A 248 19.21 -3.29 -13.64
CA GLY A 248 20.08 -3.86 -12.65
C GLY A 248 19.79 -3.25 -11.29
N GLY A 249 19.41 -4.09 -10.33
CA GLY A 249 19.04 -3.68 -8.98
C GLY A 249 20.12 -2.84 -8.34
N PHE A 250 19.75 -1.75 -7.68
CA PHE A 250 20.58 -1.04 -6.72
C PHE A 250 21.05 -2.05 -5.68
N GLY A 251 22.26 -2.02 -5.32
CA GLY A 251 23.06 -2.97 -4.55
C GLY A 251 22.54 -3.49 -3.18
N GLY A 252 21.30 -3.27 -2.81
CA GLY A 252 20.46 -3.94 -1.83
C GLY A 252 19.27 -4.53 -2.53
N GLY A 253 18.47 -5.34 -1.91
CA GLY A 253 17.29 -5.95 -2.51
C GLY A 253 16.38 -5.00 -3.27
N GLY A 254 16.10 -3.83 -2.93
CA GLY A 254 15.40 -2.70 -3.56
C GLY A 254 14.53 -2.90 -4.81
N GLY A 255 14.16 -4.12 -5.16
CA GLY A 255 13.33 -4.44 -6.32
C GLY A 255 11.86 -4.13 -6.04
N PHE A 256 11.44 -2.89 -6.28
CA PHE A 256 10.05 -2.46 -6.20
C PHE A 256 9.52 -2.18 -7.60
N SER A 257 8.44 -2.89 -8.01
CA SER A 257 7.82 -2.79 -9.34
C SER A 257 6.64 -1.82 -9.38
N GLY A 258 6.20 -1.34 -8.24
CA GLY A 258 5.04 -0.46 -8.11
C GLY A 258 3.80 -1.13 -7.53
N GLY A 259 3.90 -2.37 -7.09
CA GLY A 259 2.85 -3.06 -6.33
C GLY A 259 2.62 -2.41 -4.97
N GLY A 260 1.39 -2.47 -4.47
CA GLY A 260 1.05 -1.92 -3.17
C GLY A 260 -0.37 -1.36 -3.08
N SER A 261 -0.66 -0.74 -1.94
CA SER A 261 -1.95 -0.11 -1.70
C SER A 261 -1.83 1.15 -0.88
N GLY A 262 -2.42 2.23 -1.37
CA GLY A 262 -2.48 3.51 -0.69
C GLY A 262 -3.89 4.03 -0.46
N GLY A 263 -4.00 5.05 0.37
CA GLY A 263 -5.26 5.75 0.61
C GLY A 263 -5.07 6.94 1.55
N ARG A 264 -6.05 7.86 1.49
CA ARG A 264 -6.18 9.00 2.40
C ARG A 264 -7.13 8.65 3.56
N PHE A 265 -7.00 9.36 4.65
CA PHE A 265 -7.86 9.19 5.84
C PHE A 265 -8.08 10.50 6.58
#